data_714402959de08f715a16e315ba9f414b
#
_entry.id   714402959de08f715a16e315ba9f414b
#
_cell.length_a   1.000
_cell.length_b   1.000
_cell.length_c   1.000
_cell.angle_alpha   90.00
_cell.angle_beta   90.00
_cell.angle_gamma   90.00
#
_symmetry.space_group_name_H-M   'P 1'
#
loop_
_entity.id
_entity.type
_entity.pdbx_description
1 polymer ?
#
loop_
_entity_poly.entity_id
_entity_poly.type
_entity_poly.pdbx_seq_one_letter_code
_entity_poly.pdbx_strand_id
1 'polypeptide(L)'
;MTQRITIDNLSCLCSSIVSKNKIAYTLYPLDKLCDWIEQAAEKYGVTIVAITGMDWQNVFSPWPAPGVPKGEPDFEGESPEFLRLLQSKVIPQIETSLQMCSNVERNLVGVSMSGLFALWQWMICDTFKSIASLSGSFWYEGFIDWMKTAHIPHKAGMGFFLLGDQESKSNVKAFASVGVDTDAILSLLKSAGVKIKFDSVPGNHFANPIPRLNMAFSALYPDNSLE
;
A
#
# COMPACT_ATOMS: atom_id res chain seq x y z
N MET A 1 15.49 15.73 -9.87
CA MET A 1 16.33 15.08 -8.83
C MET A 1 15.45 14.79 -7.62
N THR A 2 15.57 13.57 -7.08
CA THR A 2 14.89 13.21 -5.84
C THR A 2 15.27 14.17 -4.70
N GLN A 3 14.31 14.51 -3.87
CA GLN A 3 14.54 15.27 -2.64
C GLN A 3 14.10 14.44 -1.43
N ARG A 4 14.71 14.67 -0.29
CA ARG A 4 14.35 14.02 0.97
C ARG A 4 13.75 15.03 1.94
N ILE A 5 12.58 14.71 2.45
CA ILE A 5 11.89 15.48 3.50
C ILE A 5 11.85 14.60 4.75
N THR A 6 12.30 15.13 5.87
CA THR A 6 12.22 14.41 7.16
C THR A 6 11.09 15.02 7.98
N ILE A 7 10.20 14.18 8.47
CA ILE A 7 9.06 14.54 9.32
C ILE A 7 9.08 13.63 10.54
N ASP A 8 9.39 14.19 11.70
CA ASP A 8 9.73 13.44 12.91
C ASP A 8 10.85 12.41 12.62
N ASN A 9 10.59 11.12 12.85
CA ASN A 9 11.49 10.01 12.52
C ASN A 9 11.28 9.43 11.12
N LEU A 10 10.31 9.94 10.36
CA LEU A 10 10.01 9.44 9.03
C LEU A 10 10.90 10.11 7.98
N SER A 11 11.40 9.32 7.06
CA SER A 11 12.14 9.77 5.89
C SER A 11 11.27 9.63 4.64
N CYS A 12 10.96 10.74 4.00
CA CYS A 12 10.13 10.80 2.80
C CYS A 12 11.02 11.12 1.59
N LEU A 13 11.27 10.12 0.75
CA LEU A 13 11.99 10.30 -0.51
C LEU A 13 10.99 10.66 -1.59
N CYS A 14 11.10 11.86 -2.14
CA CYS A 14 10.21 12.39 -3.15
C CYS A 14 10.90 12.38 -4.52
N SER A 15 10.19 11.96 -5.57
CA SER A 15 10.61 12.16 -6.96
C SER A 15 10.66 13.66 -7.32
N SER A 16 11.21 13.98 -8.47
CA SER A 16 10.92 15.24 -9.15
C SER A 16 9.41 15.43 -9.29
N ILE A 17 8.94 16.69 -9.25
CA ILE A 17 7.52 17.00 -9.38
C ILE A 17 7.13 16.83 -10.86
N VAL A 18 6.53 15.69 -11.18
CA VAL A 18 6.01 15.38 -12.52
C VAL A 18 4.56 15.86 -12.67
N SER A 19 3.79 15.74 -11.59
CA SER A 19 2.40 16.18 -11.54
C SER A 19 2.14 16.94 -10.24
N LYS A 20 1.36 18.05 -10.31
CA LYS A 20 0.92 18.78 -9.11
C LYS A 20 -0.48 18.37 -8.65
N ASN A 21 -1.19 17.57 -9.43
CA ASN A 21 -2.55 17.11 -9.11
C ASN A 21 -2.67 15.60 -8.91
N LYS A 22 -1.57 14.85 -9.06
CA LYS A 22 -1.51 13.40 -8.80
C LYS A 22 -0.27 13.05 -7.99
N ILE A 23 -0.46 12.35 -6.90
CA ILE A 23 0.62 11.89 -6.03
C ILE A 23 0.40 10.43 -5.62
N ALA A 24 1.46 9.63 -5.69
CA ALA A 24 1.49 8.27 -5.18
C ALA A 24 2.36 8.21 -3.93
N TYR A 25 1.77 7.82 -2.83
CA TYR A 25 2.51 7.46 -1.63
C TYR A 25 2.84 5.97 -1.66
N THR A 26 4.08 5.61 -1.38
CA THR A 26 4.48 4.21 -1.27
C THR A 26 5.08 3.93 0.10
N LEU A 27 4.55 2.91 0.74
CA LEU A 27 5.04 2.36 2.01
C LEU A 27 5.86 1.12 1.71
N TYR A 28 6.97 1.31 1.02
CA TYR A 28 7.95 0.30 0.68
C TYR A 28 9.35 0.83 0.98
N PRO A 29 10.27 0.03 1.52
CA PRO A 29 11.64 0.49 1.83
C PRO A 29 12.43 0.72 0.53
N LEU A 30 12.12 1.82 -0.15
CA LEU A 30 12.70 2.20 -1.45
C LEU A 30 13.99 3.02 -1.32
N ASP A 31 14.63 3.08 -0.17
CA ASP A 31 15.83 3.89 0.06
C ASP A 31 16.97 3.63 -0.94
N LYS A 32 16.99 2.44 -1.53
CA LYS A 32 17.97 2.03 -2.54
C LYS A 32 17.48 2.18 -3.99
N LEU A 33 16.27 2.71 -4.20
CA LEU A 33 15.61 2.74 -5.50
C LEU A 33 15.35 4.17 -6.01
N CYS A 34 16.23 5.12 -5.68
CA CYS A 34 16.11 6.52 -6.12
C CYS A 34 15.92 6.63 -7.65
N ASP A 35 16.70 5.88 -8.41
CA ASP A 35 16.61 5.90 -9.88
C ASP A 35 15.27 5.36 -10.38
N TRP A 36 14.74 4.31 -9.72
CA TRP A 36 13.43 3.77 -10.07
C TRP A 36 12.31 4.78 -9.80
N ILE A 37 12.36 5.49 -8.67
CA ILE A 37 11.33 6.50 -8.31
C ILE A 37 11.24 7.59 -9.39
N GLU A 38 12.36 8.11 -9.86
CA GLU A 38 12.39 9.13 -10.93
C GLU A 38 11.83 8.59 -12.25
N GLN A 39 12.33 7.42 -12.67
CA GLN A 39 11.85 6.79 -13.91
C GLN A 39 10.37 6.45 -13.86
N ALA A 40 9.88 5.94 -12.73
CA ALA A 40 8.48 5.63 -12.53
C ALA A 40 7.61 6.90 -12.51
N ALA A 41 8.06 7.97 -11.85
CA ALA A 41 7.35 9.23 -11.82
C ALA A 41 7.13 9.79 -13.22
N GLU A 42 8.18 9.83 -14.03
CA GLU A 42 8.11 10.26 -15.44
C GLU A 42 7.20 9.35 -16.26
N LYS A 43 7.43 8.03 -16.19
CA LYS A 43 6.70 7.03 -16.96
C LYS A 43 5.20 7.06 -16.69
N TYR A 44 4.79 7.22 -15.44
CA TYR A 44 3.38 7.15 -15.06
C TYR A 44 2.72 8.52 -14.86
N GLY A 45 3.45 9.61 -15.10
CA GLY A 45 2.93 10.97 -15.00
C GLY A 45 2.42 11.34 -13.60
N VAL A 46 3.11 10.86 -12.55
CA VAL A 46 2.71 11.02 -11.16
C VAL A 46 3.90 11.41 -10.27
N THR A 47 3.71 12.31 -9.33
CA THR A 47 4.72 12.56 -8.29
C THR A 47 4.71 11.42 -7.29
N ILE A 48 5.87 10.82 -6.99
CA ILE A 48 5.99 9.66 -6.09
C ILE A 48 6.70 10.06 -4.81
N VAL A 49 6.15 9.60 -3.68
CA VAL A 49 6.73 9.78 -2.35
C VAL A 49 6.84 8.43 -1.66
N ALA A 50 8.08 8.00 -1.36
CA ALA A 50 8.34 6.82 -0.56
C ALA A 50 8.56 7.22 0.90
N ILE A 51 7.76 6.69 1.81
CA ILE A 51 7.83 6.95 3.25
C ILE A 51 8.49 5.76 3.93
N THR A 52 9.55 6.02 4.70
CA THR A 52 10.34 5.03 5.44
C THR A 52 10.67 5.53 6.85
N GLY A 53 11.33 4.69 7.65
CA GLY A 53 11.74 5.07 9.02
C GLY A 53 10.74 4.72 10.11
N MET A 54 9.65 3.98 9.76
CA MET A 54 8.66 3.50 10.73
C MET A 54 9.01 2.09 11.26
N ASP A 55 8.47 1.75 12.41
CA ASP A 55 8.40 0.37 12.90
C ASP A 55 7.40 -0.42 12.04
N TRP A 56 7.94 -1.15 11.09
CA TRP A 56 7.17 -1.83 10.04
C TRP A 56 6.11 -2.78 10.58
N GLN A 57 6.40 -3.48 11.65
CA GLN A 57 5.51 -4.48 12.21
C GLN A 57 4.31 -3.83 12.92
N ASN A 58 4.57 -2.83 13.74
CA ASN A 58 3.57 -2.24 14.61
C ASN A 58 2.71 -1.20 13.90
N VAL A 59 3.29 -0.27 13.14
CA VAL A 59 2.52 0.80 12.49
C VAL A 59 1.56 0.32 11.39
N PHE A 60 1.76 -0.90 10.86
CA PHE A 60 0.89 -1.47 9.84
C PHE A 60 -0.05 -2.56 10.35
N SER A 61 -0.09 -2.78 11.65
CA SER A 61 -1.02 -3.71 12.30
C SER A 61 -2.28 -2.98 12.75
N PRO A 62 -3.50 -3.39 12.27
CA PRO A 62 -4.74 -2.67 12.56
C PRO A 62 -5.19 -2.70 14.03
N TRP A 63 -4.80 -3.74 14.76
CA TRP A 63 -5.08 -4.00 16.17
C TRP A 63 -4.00 -4.92 16.76
N PRO A 64 -3.92 -5.07 18.10
CA PRO A 64 -2.98 -6.01 18.70
C PRO A 64 -3.29 -7.46 18.32
N ALA A 65 -2.26 -8.23 18.00
CA ALA A 65 -2.37 -9.65 17.66
C ALA A 65 -1.07 -10.40 17.99
N PRO A 66 -1.14 -11.74 18.18
CA PRO A 66 0.06 -12.54 18.43
C PRO A 66 1.07 -12.46 17.28
N GLY A 67 2.35 -12.46 17.63
CA GLY A 67 3.46 -12.48 16.68
C GLY A 67 3.48 -13.72 15.79
N VAL A 68 3.85 -13.56 14.54
CA VAL A 68 3.92 -14.65 13.53
C VAL A 68 5.29 -14.59 12.83
N PRO A 69 6.03 -15.73 12.82
CA PRO A 69 5.71 -17.05 13.43
C PRO A 69 5.72 -17.01 14.96
N LYS A 70 5.21 -18.08 15.57
CA LYS A 70 5.17 -18.21 17.04
C LYS A 70 6.56 -17.98 17.65
N GLY A 71 6.65 -17.05 18.60
CA GLY A 71 7.89 -16.66 19.28
C GLY A 71 8.43 -15.31 18.80
N GLU A 72 7.89 -14.75 17.71
CA GLU A 72 8.13 -13.35 17.36
C GLU A 72 7.35 -12.42 18.31
N PRO A 73 7.79 -11.16 18.47
CA PRO A 73 7.05 -10.14 19.23
C PRO A 73 5.62 -9.98 18.73
N ASP A 74 4.69 -9.73 19.64
CA ASP A 74 3.31 -9.45 19.29
C ASP A 74 3.20 -8.14 18.51
N PHE A 75 2.18 -8.05 17.65
CA PHE A 75 1.80 -6.83 16.95
C PHE A 75 1.07 -5.89 17.91
N GLU A 76 1.45 -4.63 17.95
CA GLU A 76 0.90 -3.66 18.93
C GLU A 76 -0.36 -2.95 18.41
N GLY A 77 -0.64 -2.99 17.12
CA GLY A 77 -1.90 -2.43 16.57
C GLY A 77 -1.87 -0.93 16.36
N GLU A 78 -0.75 -0.35 15.91
CA GLU A 78 -0.55 1.10 15.82
C GLU A 78 -1.08 1.74 14.52
N SER A 79 -1.74 0.98 13.63
CA SER A 79 -2.27 1.54 12.37
C SER A 79 -3.21 2.74 12.56
N PRO A 80 -4.08 2.81 13.58
CA PRO A 80 -4.92 3.99 13.80
C PRO A 80 -4.12 5.25 14.09
N GLU A 81 -3.06 5.14 14.90
CA GLU A 81 -2.14 6.24 15.24
C GLU A 81 -1.36 6.70 14.03
N PHE A 82 -0.82 5.75 13.27
CA PHE A 82 -0.07 6.03 12.05
C PHE A 82 -0.95 6.69 10.98
N LEU A 83 -2.19 6.22 10.80
CA LEU A 83 -3.13 6.85 9.88
C LEU A 83 -3.42 8.30 10.29
N ARG A 84 -3.64 8.57 11.58
CA ARG A 84 -3.81 9.93 12.08
C ARG A 84 -2.59 10.81 11.83
N LEU A 85 -1.37 10.28 12.03
CA LEU A 85 -0.12 10.97 11.73
C LEU A 85 0.00 11.30 10.24
N LEU A 86 -0.31 10.33 9.36
CA LEU A 86 -0.32 10.55 7.91
C LEU A 86 -1.27 11.68 7.53
N GLN A 87 -2.51 11.64 8.02
CA GLN A 87 -3.56 12.59 7.66
C GLN A 87 -3.32 14.02 8.20
N SER A 88 -2.88 14.12 9.47
CA SER A 88 -2.78 15.41 10.15
C SER A 88 -1.44 16.11 9.95
N LYS A 89 -0.38 15.38 9.61
CA LYS A 89 0.97 15.95 9.58
C LYS A 89 1.75 15.60 8.32
N VAL A 90 1.92 14.31 8.03
CA VAL A 90 2.86 13.85 6.99
C VAL A 90 2.40 14.30 5.61
N ILE A 91 1.18 13.94 5.22
CA ILE A 91 0.60 14.31 3.93
C ILE A 91 0.55 15.83 3.75
N PRO A 92 0.00 16.62 4.69
CA PRO A 92 -0.04 18.09 4.54
C PRO A 92 1.35 18.73 4.40
N GLN A 93 2.34 18.27 5.17
CA GLN A 93 3.69 18.85 5.09
C GLN A 93 4.37 18.49 3.76
N ILE A 94 4.25 17.26 3.29
CA ILE A 94 4.80 16.83 1.99
C ILE A 94 4.15 17.64 0.87
N GLU A 95 2.82 17.70 0.83
CA GLU A 95 2.09 18.39 -0.25
C GLU A 95 2.36 19.88 -0.28
N THR A 96 2.48 20.51 0.89
CA THR A 96 2.90 21.91 1.00
C THR A 96 4.34 22.11 0.47
N SER A 97 5.27 21.25 0.89
CA SER A 97 6.69 21.34 0.47
C SER A 97 6.84 21.13 -1.04
N LEU A 98 6.03 20.24 -1.62
CA LEU A 98 5.99 19.97 -3.06
C LEU A 98 5.10 20.94 -3.84
N GLN A 99 4.43 21.89 -3.18
CA GLN A 99 3.49 22.84 -3.79
C GLN A 99 2.41 22.12 -4.62
N MET A 100 1.83 21.05 -4.08
CA MET A 100 0.75 20.31 -4.72
C MET A 100 -0.53 21.16 -4.75
N CYS A 101 -1.43 20.85 -5.71
CA CYS A 101 -2.74 21.48 -5.79
C CYS A 101 -3.64 21.07 -4.61
N SER A 102 -4.61 21.91 -4.24
CA SER A 102 -5.54 21.64 -3.13
C SER A 102 -6.43 20.42 -3.33
N ASN A 103 -6.71 20.07 -4.60
CA ASN A 103 -7.52 18.92 -5.00
C ASN A 103 -6.69 17.74 -5.52
N VAL A 104 -5.50 17.53 -4.97
CA VAL A 104 -4.59 16.48 -5.40
C VAL A 104 -5.21 15.08 -5.25
N GLU A 105 -5.10 14.28 -6.29
CA GLU A 105 -5.46 12.85 -6.26
C GLU A 105 -4.35 12.06 -5.60
N ARG A 106 -4.69 11.37 -4.50
CA ARG A 106 -3.76 10.57 -3.71
C ARG A 106 -4.02 9.09 -3.93
N ASN A 107 -2.98 8.32 -4.22
CA ASN A 107 -3.04 6.87 -4.25
C ASN A 107 -1.97 6.28 -3.31
N LEU A 108 -2.22 5.08 -2.78
CA LEU A 108 -1.33 4.41 -1.84
C LEU A 108 -0.88 3.06 -2.38
N VAL A 109 0.42 2.81 -2.33
CA VAL A 109 1.01 1.51 -2.66
C VAL A 109 1.67 0.94 -1.42
N GLY A 110 1.22 -0.24 -1.00
CA GLY A 110 1.77 -0.97 0.14
C GLY A 110 2.20 -2.38 -0.25
N VAL A 111 3.13 -2.95 0.51
CA VAL A 111 3.61 -4.33 0.35
C VAL A 111 3.57 -5.05 1.69
N SER A 112 3.24 -6.34 1.71
CA SER A 112 3.24 -7.13 2.95
C SER A 112 2.34 -6.49 4.01
N MET A 113 2.85 -6.18 5.21
CA MET A 113 2.10 -5.49 6.27
C MET A 113 1.58 -4.12 5.83
N SER A 114 2.36 -3.34 5.07
CA SER A 114 1.83 -2.08 4.53
C SER A 114 0.78 -2.28 3.43
N GLY A 115 0.76 -3.43 2.77
CA GLY A 115 -0.32 -3.85 1.88
C GLY A 115 -1.62 -4.16 2.63
N LEU A 116 -1.51 -4.77 3.81
CA LEU A 116 -2.62 -4.93 4.77
C LEU A 116 -3.15 -3.55 5.21
N PHE A 117 -2.27 -2.67 5.66
CA PHE A 117 -2.60 -1.30 6.06
C PHE A 117 -3.29 -0.52 4.92
N ALA A 118 -2.79 -0.65 3.68
CA ALA A 118 -3.38 0.03 2.54
C ALA A 118 -4.85 -0.36 2.33
N LEU A 119 -5.19 -1.64 2.45
CA LEU A 119 -6.58 -2.08 2.38
C LEU A 119 -7.38 -1.64 3.61
N TRP A 120 -6.84 -1.84 4.81
CA TRP A 120 -7.53 -1.51 6.05
C TRP A 120 -7.94 -0.03 6.10
N GLN A 121 -7.00 0.89 5.86
CA GLN A 121 -7.31 2.32 5.87
C GLN A 121 -8.28 2.71 4.75
N TRP A 122 -8.18 2.06 3.57
CA TRP A 122 -9.08 2.33 2.46
C TRP A 122 -10.53 1.94 2.77
N MET A 123 -10.74 0.94 3.63
CA MET A 123 -12.09 0.57 4.08
C MET A 123 -12.70 1.57 5.07
N ILE A 124 -11.88 2.31 5.82
CA ILE A 124 -12.38 3.18 6.90
C ILE A 124 -12.32 4.68 6.60
N CYS A 125 -11.60 5.09 5.55
CA CYS A 125 -11.52 6.51 5.18
C CYS A 125 -11.25 6.70 3.68
N ASP A 126 -11.35 7.95 3.21
CA ASP A 126 -11.16 8.35 1.80
C ASP A 126 -9.88 9.18 1.59
N THR A 127 -8.86 8.98 2.43
CA THR A 127 -7.57 9.67 2.30
C THR A 127 -6.91 9.39 0.95
N PHE A 128 -7.05 8.16 0.48
CA PHE A 128 -6.52 7.72 -0.81
C PHE A 128 -7.66 7.26 -1.72
N LYS A 129 -7.65 7.74 -2.96
CA LYS A 129 -8.64 7.41 -3.98
C LYS A 129 -8.54 5.94 -4.39
N SER A 130 -7.32 5.49 -4.69
CA SER A 130 -7.03 4.12 -5.09
C SER A 130 -5.87 3.55 -4.27
N ILE A 131 -5.82 2.23 -4.19
CA ILE A 131 -4.74 1.52 -3.50
C ILE A 131 -4.13 0.43 -4.36
N ALA A 132 -2.87 0.10 -4.07
CA ALA A 132 -2.27 -1.17 -4.49
C ALA A 132 -1.76 -1.92 -3.25
N SER A 133 -2.13 -3.18 -3.14
CA SER A 133 -1.67 -4.09 -2.10
C SER A 133 -0.88 -5.23 -2.75
N LEU A 134 0.44 -5.18 -2.60
CA LEU A 134 1.37 -6.16 -3.15
C LEU A 134 1.71 -7.19 -2.07
N SER A 135 1.34 -8.44 -2.26
CA SER A 135 1.56 -9.51 -1.28
C SER A 135 1.06 -9.11 0.12
N GLY A 136 -0.12 -8.50 0.19
CA GLY A 136 -0.68 -8.00 1.45
C GLY A 136 -0.80 -9.11 2.50
N SER A 137 -0.43 -8.82 3.74
CA SER A 137 -0.42 -9.77 4.86
C SER A 137 -1.84 -10.07 5.35
N PHE A 138 -2.73 -10.52 4.46
CA PHE A 138 -4.14 -10.77 4.77
C PHE A 138 -4.38 -11.98 5.68
N TRP A 139 -3.34 -12.77 5.95
CA TRP A 139 -3.28 -13.78 6.99
C TRP A 139 -3.32 -13.21 8.41
N TYR A 140 -3.29 -11.89 8.57
CA TYR A 140 -3.31 -11.21 9.86
C TYR A 140 -4.52 -11.61 10.70
N GLU A 141 -4.29 -11.95 11.97
CA GLU A 141 -5.33 -12.51 12.85
C GLU A 141 -6.57 -11.61 12.93
N GLY A 142 -7.73 -12.20 12.67
CA GLY A 142 -9.03 -11.52 12.70
C GLY A 142 -9.34 -10.65 11.48
N PHE A 143 -8.42 -10.46 10.53
CA PHE A 143 -8.63 -9.52 9.42
C PHE A 143 -9.76 -9.95 8.48
N ILE A 144 -9.83 -11.23 8.13
CA ILE A 144 -10.91 -11.77 7.29
C ILE A 144 -12.27 -11.65 7.98
N ASP A 145 -12.33 -11.91 9.29
CA ASP A 145 -13.59 -11.81 10.02
C ASP A 145 -14.02 -10.35 10.21
N TRP A 146 -13.08 -9.45 10.42
CA TRP A 146 -13.36 -8.02 10.37
C TRP A 146 -13.89 -7.59 8.99
N MET A 147 -13.29 -8.00 7.88
CA MET A 147 -13.75 -7.70 6.52
C MET A 147 -15.15 -8.22 6.22
N LYS A 148 -15.55 -9.38 6.77
CA LYS A 148 -16.90 -9.94 6.63
C LYS A 148 -17.98 -9.11 7.34
N THR A 149 -17.61 -8.47 8.44
CA THR A 149 -18.54 -7.70 9.29
C THR A 149 -18.48 -6.20 9.04
N ALA A 150 -17.39 -5.71 8.48
CA ALA A 150 -17.22 -4.29 8.16
C ALA A 150 -18.19 -3.86 7.04
N HIS A 151 -18.68 -2.63 7.17
CA HIS A 151 -19.34 -1.99 6.03
C HIS A 151 -18.28 -1.65 4.97
N ILE A 152 -18.39 -2.23 3.78
CA ILE A 152 -17.51 -1.92 2.66
C ILE A 152 -18.05 -0.66 1.95
N PRO A 153 -17.37 0.49 2.05
CA PRO A 153 -17.87 1.72 1.47
C PRO A 153 -17.74 1.73 -0.05
N HIS A 154 -18.60 2.49 -0.71
CA HIS A 154 -18.42 2.78 -2.13
C HIS A 154 -17.13 3.58 -2.34
N LYS A 155 -16.26 3.11 -3.25
CA LYS A 155 -14.97 3.75 -3.57
C LYS A 155 -14.99 4.31 -4.99
N ALA A 156 -14.62 5.57 -5.12
CA ALA A 156 -14.49 6.23 -6.43
C ALA A 156 -13.30 5.71 -7.26
N GLY A 157 -12.29 5.18 -6.60
CA GLY A 157 -11.10 4.61 -7.21
C GLY A 157 -11.15 3.10 -7.36
N MET A 158 -9.97 2.49 -7.48
CA MET A 158 -9.81 1.05 -7.62
C MET A 158 -8.81 0.48 -6.62
N GLY A 159 -8.97 -0.80 -6.27
CA GLY A 159 -7.96 -1.60 -5.59
C GLY A 159 -7.20 -2.48 -6.58
N PHE A 160 -5.87 -2.38 -6.60
CA PHE A 160 -5.01 -3.32 -7.29
C PHE A 160 -4.39 -4.29 -6.27
N PHE A 161 -4.50 -5.58 -6.53
CA PHE A 161 -3.98 -6.63 -5.67
C PHE A 161 -3.04 -7.53 -6.47
N LEU A 162 -1.93 -7.92 -5.86
CA LEU A 162 -0.96 -8.80 -6.49
C LEU A 162 -0.40 -9.80 -5.49
N LEU A 163 -0.26 -11.05 -5.91
CA LEU A 163 0.32 -12.11 -5.08
C LEU A 163 1.30 -12.96 -5.90
N GLY A 164 2.40 -13.39 -5.29
CA GLY A 164 3.30 -14.38 -5.88
C GLY A 164 2.71 -15.80 -5.83
N ASP A 165 2.82 -16.56 -6.91
CA ASP A 165 2.25 -17.92 -7.04
C ASP A 165 2.89 -18.98 -6.12
N GLN A 166 4.00 -18.62 -5.45
CA GLN A 166 4.71 -19.48 -4.50
C GLN A 166 4.48 -19.05 -3.03
N GLU A 167 3.76 -17.96 -2.75
CA GLU A 167 3.65 -17.42 -1.39
C GLU A 167 2.91 -18.38 -0.44
N SER A 168 1.89 -19.08 -0.94
CA SER A 168 1.16 -20.09 -0.17
C SER A 168 1.97 -21.38 0.11
N LYS A 169 3.18 -21.49 -0.41
CA LYS A 169 4.09 -22.63 -0.12
C LYS A 169 4.94 -22.42 1.14
N SER A 170 4.61 -21.43 1.96
CA SER A 170 5.30 -21.17 3.22
C SER A 170 5.13 -22.33 4.21
N ASN A 171 6.19 -22.63 4.98
CA ASN A 171 6.13 -23.57 6.09
C ASN A 171 5.45 -22.99 7.33
N VAL A 172 5.23 -21.68 7.38
CA VAL A 172 4.48 -21.00 8.43
C VAL A 172 3.01 -21.00 8.05
N LYS A 173 2.18 -21.69 8.85
CA LYS A 173 0.75 -21.90 8.55
C LYS A 173 -0.01 -20.61 8.24
N ALA A 174 0.23 -19.55 9.02
CA ALA A 174 -0.41 -18.24 8.78
C ALA A 174 0.00 -17.67 7.40
N PHE A 175 1.28 -17.69 7.06
CA PHE A 175 1.72 -17.19 5.75
C PHE A 175 1.20 -18.05 4.59
N ALA A 176 1.06 -19.36 4.82
CA ALA A 176 0.53 -20.27 3.79
C ALA A 176 -0.94 -20.01 3.44
N SER A 177 -1.73 -19.39 4.34
CA SER A 177 -3.13 -19.03 4.08
C SER A 177 -3.31 -17.82 3.17
N VAL A 178 -2.24 -17.05 2.88
CA VAL A 178 -2.31 -15.77 2.16
C VAL A 178 -3.09 -15.84 0.84
N GLY A 179 -3.00 -16.93 0.10
CA GLY A 179 -3.75 -17.11 -1.14
C GLY A 179 -5.26 -17.20 -0.89
N VAL A 180 -5.67 -18.06 0.06
CA VAL A 180 -7.09 -18.24 0.43
C VAL A 180 -7.66 -16.96 1.02
N ASP A 181 -6.89 -16.27 1.86
CA ASP A 181 -7.29 -15.02 2.50
C ASP A 181 -7.43 -13.89 1.45
N THR A 182 -6.51 -13.82 0.49
CA THR A 182 -6.61 -12.89 -0.64
C THR A 182 -7.88 -13.15 -1.45
N ASP A 183 -8.16 -14.39 -1.82
CA ASP A 183 -9.36 -14.75 -2.58
C ASP A 183 -10.65 -14.39 -1.83
N ALA A 184 -10.67 -14.60 -0.51
CA ALA A 184 -11.81 -14.21 0.33
C ALA A 184 -12.04 -12.68 0.30
N ILE A 185 -11.00 -11.88 0.45
CA ILE A 185 -11.05 -10.42 0.36
C ILE A 185 -11.54 -9.96 -1.01
N LEU A 186 -10.95 -10.50 -2.08
CA LEU A 186 -11.34 -10.13 -3.45
C LEU A 186 -12.83 -10.43 -3.70
N SER A 187 -13.33 -11.54 -3.17
CA SER A 187 -14.73 -11.93 -3.26
C SER A 187 -15.65 -10.96 -2.53
N LEU A 188 -15.29 -10.55 -1.31
CA LEU A 188 -16.05 -9.57 -0.53
C LEU A 188 -16.09 -8.20 -1.24
N LEU A 189 -14.95 -7.71 -1.72
CA LEU A 189 -14.86 -6.43 -2.43
C LEU A 189 -15.68 -6.44 -3.72
N LYS A 190 -15.60 -7.52 -4.52
CA LYS A 190 -16.40 -7.69 -5.74
C LYS A 190 -17.89 -7.71 -5.44
N SER A 191 -18.31 -8.45 -4.41
CA SER A 191 -19.71 -8.54 -4.00
C SER A 191 -20.26 -7.20 -3.54
N ALA A 192 -19.43 -6.34 -2.98
CA ALA A 192 -19.77 -4.96 -2.61
C ALA A 192 -19.70 -3.96 -3.78
N GLY A 193 -19.41 -4.42 -5.00
CA GLY A 193 -19.31 -3.55 -6.18
C GLY A 193 -18.06 -2.67 -6.24
N VAL A 194 -17.04 -2.97 -5.44
CA VAL A 194 -15.78 -2.23 -5.49
C VAL A 194 -15.00 -2.62 -6.74
N LYS A 195 -14.49 -1.61 -7.46
CA LYS A 195 -13.65 -1.84 -8.64
C LYS A 195 -12.29 -2.38 -8.19
N ILE A 196 -11.97 -3.60 -8.58
CA ILE A 196 -10.69 -4.22 -8.26
C ILE A 196 -10.05 -4.88 -9.48
N LYS A 197 -8.72 -4.97 -9.47
CA LYS A 197 -7.91 -5.79 -10.37
C LYS A 197 -6.98 -6.66 -9.53
N PHE A 198 -6.84 -7.92 -9.91
CA PHE A 198 -5.92 -8.87 -9.30
C PHE A 198 -5.03 -9.49 -10.37
N ASP A 199 -3.73 -9.53 -10.08
CA ASP A 199 -2.74 -10.23 -10.90
C ASP A 199 -1.91 -11.18 -10.02
N SER A 200 -1.54 -12.33 -10.56
CA SER A 200 -0.59 -13.26 -9.97
C SER A 200 0.72 -13.25 -10.75
N VAL A 201 1.84 -13.32 -10.04
CA VAL A 201 3.18 -13.30 -10.64
C VAL A 201 4.03 -14.49 -10.17
N PRO A 202 4.99 -14.97 -10.98
CA PRO A 202 5.90 -15.99 -10.53
C PRO A 202 6.74 -15.56 -9.33
N GLY A 203 6.92 -16.48 -8.37
CA GLY A 203 7.85 -16.31 -7.25
C GLY A 203 7.20 -16.22 -5.88
N ASN A 204 8.07 -16.16 -4.88
CA ASN A 204 7.69 -16.05 -3.47
C ASN A 204 7.50 -14.57 -3.05
N HIS A 205 7.24 -14.37 -1.76
CA HIS A 205 7.00 -13.06 -1.16
C HIS A 205 8.06 -11.98 -1.47
N PHE A 206 9.32 -12.37 -1.60
CA PHE A 206 10.46 -11.46 -1.79
C PHE A 206 10.92 -11.34 -3.26
N ALA A 207 10.27 -12.05 -4.17
CA ALA A 207 10.70 -12.09 -5.57
C ALA A 207 10.32 -10.81 -6.32
N ASN A 208 11.26 -10.32 -7.14
CA ASN A 208 11.03 -9.33 -8.18
C ASN A 208 10.26 -8.06 -7.74
N PRO A 209 10.76 -7.28 -6.77
CA PRO A 209 10.05 -6.10 -6.24
C PRO A 209 9.76 -5.04 -7.31
N ILE A 210 10.71 -4.71 -8.16
CA ILE A 210 10.54 -3.68 -9.21
C ILE A 210 9.46 -4.03 -10.23
N PRO A 211 9.44 -5.23 -10.85
CA PRO A 211 8.32 -5.65 -11.69
C PRO A 211 6.96 -5.55 -11.02
N ARG A 212 6.84 -5.95 -9.74
CA ARG A 212 5.59 -5.85 -8.97
C ARG A 212 5.15 -4.39 -8.77
N LEU A 213 6.08 -3.51 -8.41
CA LEU A 213 5.80 -2.06 -8.33
C LEU A 213 5.36 -1.50 -9.67
N ASN A 214 6.04 -1.84 -10.77
CA ASN A 214 5.65 -1.40 -12.11
C ASN A 214 4.23 -1.86 -12.49
N MET A 215 3.82 -3.08 -12.10
CA MET A 215 2.45 -3.56 -12.32
C MET A 215 1.43 -2.75 -11.53
N ALA A 216 1.73 -2.43 -10.25
CA ALA A 216 0.88 -1.59 -9.42
C ALA A 216 0.71 -0.18 -10.03
N PHE A 217 1.81 0.45 -10.43
CA PHE A 217 1.75 1.78 -11.03
C PHE A 217 1.04 1.77 -12.39
N SER A 218 1.27 0.76 -13.23
CA SER A 218 0.54 0.60 -14.50
C SER A 218 -0.97 0.41 -14.28
N ALA A 219 -1.38 -0.25 -13.19
CA ALA A 219 -2.79 -0.43 -12.89
C ALA A 219 -3.44 0.85 -12.34
N LEU A 220 -2.73 1.59 -11.47
CA LEU A 220 -3.23 2.83 -10.87
C LEU A 220 -3.18 4.03 -11.84
N TYR A 221 -2.24 4.02 -12.79
CA TYR A 221 -2.00 5.10 -13.75
C TYR A 221 -1.90 4.50 -15.17
N PRO A 222 -3.02 3.99 -15.71
CA PRO A 222 -3.02 3.48 -17.08
C PRO A 222 -2.66 4.59 -18.06
N ASP A 223 -1.91 4.22 -19.10
CA ASP A 223 -1.50 5.14 -20.14
C ASP A 223 -2.75 5.57 -20.93
N ASN A 224 -3.16 6.81 -20.77
CA ASN A 224 -4.32 7.38 -21.48
C ASN A 224 -3.96 7.85 -22.91
N SER A 225 -2.78 7.48 -23.42
CA SER A 225 -2.34 7.88 -24.77
C SER A 225 -2.94 7.05 -25.90
N LEU A 226 -3.90 6.17 -25.60
CA LEU A 226 -4.57 5.28 -26.56
C LEU A 226 -6.10 5.50 -26.67
N GLU A 227 -6.62 6.62 -26.14
CA GLU A 227 -8.02 7.03 -26.41
C GLU A 227 -8.10 8.18 -27.41
#